data_bd984e8e1b2726c28f20241d9c69df6e
#
_entry.id   bd984e8e1b2726c28f20241d9c69df6e
#
_cell.length_a   1.000
_cell.length_b   1.000
_cell.length_c   1.000
_cell.angle_alpha   90.00
_cell.angle_beta   90.00
_cell.angle_gamma   90.00
#
_symmetry.space_group_name_H-M   'P 1'
#
loop_
_entity.id
_entity.type
_entity.pdbx_description
1 polymer ?
#
loop_
_entity_poly.entity_id
_entity_poly.type
_entity_poly.pdbx_seq_one_letter_code
_entity_poly.pdbx_strand_id
1 'polypeptide(L)'
;MGDCIFCKIANGEIPAATLYEDEDFRVILDLGPASKGHSLILPKKHAANIYELPDETAGKAMILAKKMAGKLTDALNCDGFNIVQNNGEIAGQTVFHFHMHLIPRYKGDQVGLTWKAGELSDEVRDEILKKIKE
;
A
#
# COMPACT_ATOMS: atom_id res chain seq x y z
N MET A 1 0.51 9.79 -18.24
CA MET A 1 0.52 10.60 -17.02
C MET A 1 -0.69 11.49 -16.89
N GLY A 2 -1.12 12.14 -17.98
CA GLY A 2 -2.27 13.02 -17.97
C GLY A 2 -3.57 12.37 -17.48
N ASP A 3 -3.71 11.07 -17.69
CA ASP A 3 -4.93 10.34 -17.34
C ASP A 3 -4.82 9.58 -16.00
N CYS A 4 -3.69 9.67 -15.33
CA CYS A 4 -3.53 8.97 -14.05
C CYS A 4 -4.30 9.69 -12.95
N ILE A 5 -5.36 9.06 -12.45
CA ILE A 5 -6.20 9.65 -11.40
C ILE A 5 -5.41 9.87 -10.10
N PHE A 6 -4.48 8.96 -9.76
CA PHE A 6 -3.69 9.12 -8.55
C PHE A 6 -2.63 10.22 -8.69
N CYS A 7 -2.10 10.44 -9.89
CA CYS A 7 -1.27 11.63 -10.11
C CYS A 7 -2.05 12.91 -9.84
N LYS A 8 -3.26 12.98 -10.34
CA LYS A 8 -4.12 14.16 -10.16
C LYS A 8 -4.47 14.38 -8.69
N ILE A 9 -4.81 13.31 -7.98
CA ILE A 9 -5.12 13.39 -6.54
C ILE A 9 -3.87 13.76 -5.76
N ALA A 10 -2.75 13.09 -6.01
CA ALA A 10 -1.52 13.32 -5.28
C ALA A 10 -1.00 14.75 -5.43
N ASN A 11 -1.23 15.35 -6.59
CA ASN A 11 -0.75 16.70 -6.89
C ASN A 11 -1.82 17.79 -6.70
N GLY A 12 -2.95 17.44 -6.11
CA GLY A 12 -3.96 18.41 -5.72
C GLY A 12 -4.93 18.87 -6.81
N GLU A 13 -4.89 18.26 -7.99
CA GLU A 13 -5.82 18.61 -9.07
C GLU A 13 -7.23 18.10 -8.80
N ILE A 14 -7.35 16.98 -8.08
CA ILE A 14 -8.64 16.42 -7.65
C ILE A 14 -8.66 16.44 -6.13
N PRO A 15 -9.71 17.02 -5.51
CA PRO A 15 -9.81 17.05 -4.05
C PRO A 15 -9.89 15.65 -3.44
N ALA A 16 -9.32 15.50 -2.25
CA ALA A 16 -9.37 14.25 -1.50
C ALA A 16 -9.26 14.57 -0.01
N ALA A 17 -9.84 13.70 0.83
CA ALA A 17 -9.71 13.83 2.28
C ALA A 17 -8.27 13.48 2.65
N THR A 18 -7.46 14.48 2.94
CA THR A 18 -6.02 14.35 3.12
C THR A 18 -5.66 14.29 4.59
N LEU A 19 -4.97 13.22 5.00
CA LEU A 19 -4.49 13.03 6.37
C LEU A 19 -3.10 13.64 6.57
N TYR A 20 -2.30 13.66 5.52
CA TYR A 20 -0.92 14.12 5.59
C TYR A 20 -0.43 14.45 4.20
N GLU A 21 0.45 15.43 4.09
CA GLU A 21 1.06 15.79 2.82
C GLU A 21 2.46 16.37 3.04
N ASP A 22 3.41 15.98 2.19
CA ASP A 22 4.72 16.59 2.13
C ASP A 22 5.15 16.76 0.67
N GLU A 23 6.41 17.04 0.42
CA GLU A 23 6.92 17.23 -0.95
C GLU A 23 6.80 15.97 -1.80
N ASP A 24 6.90 14.81 -1.20
CA ASP A 24 7.00 13.54 -1.91
C ASP A 24 5.71 12.73 -1.92
N PHE A 25 4.83 12.93 -0.93
CA PHE A 25 3.64 12.08 -0.74
C PHE A 25 2.41 12.86 -0.36
N ARG A 26 1.27 12.24 -0.63
CA ARG A 26 -0.01 12.63 -0.05
C ARG A 26 -0.68 11.36 0.50
N VAL A 27 -1.20 11.44 1.71
CA VAL A 27 -1.96 10.34 2.34
C VAL A 27 -3.42 10.74 2.39
N ILE A 28 -4.27 9.92 1.78
CA ILE A 28 -5.71 10.21 1.67
C ILE A 28 -6.53 9.06 2.24
N LEU A 29 -7.78 9.34 2.59
CA LEU A 29 -8.75 8.30 2.94
C LEU A 29 -9.24 7.64 1.67
N ASP A 30 -9.35 6.31 1.68
CA ASP A 30 -9.92 5.54 0.58
C ASP A 30 -11.44 5.69 0.63
N LEU A 31 -12.06 6.03 -0.50
CA LEU A 31 -13.51 6.22 -0.59
C LEU A 31 -14.28 4.90 -0.67
N GLY A 32 -13.59 3.80 -0.99
CA GLY A 32 -14.16 2.45 -0.95
C GLY A 32 -13.47 1.62 0.12
N PRO A 33 -13.55 2.00 1.41
CA PRO A 33 -12.67 1.45 2.43
C PRO A 33 -12.97 0.00 2.78
N ALA A 34 -11.89 -0.76 3.04
CA ALA A 34 -12.02 -2.11 3.58
C ALA A 34 -12.39 -2.07 5.07
N SER A 35 -12.01 -0.98 5.75
CA SER A 35 -12.32 -0.76 7.16
C SER A 35 -12.31 0.73 7.47
N LYS A 36 -12.77 1.09 8.66
CA LYS A 36 -12.72 2.48 9.11
C LYS A 36 -11.28 2.95 9.20
N GLY A 37 -10.97 4.01 8.47
CA GLY A 37 -9.62 4.58 8.46
C GLY A 37 -8.70 4.03 7.37
N HIS A 38 -9.21 3.17 6.50
CA HIS A 38 -8.43 2.69 5.34
C HIS A 38 -7.92 3.88 4.55
N SER A 39 -6.60 4.00 4.45
CA SER A 39 -5.94 5.14 3.83
C SER A 39 -4.97 4.67 2.75
N LEU A 40 -4.58 5.60 1.89
CA LEU A 40 -3.64 5.34 0.80
C LEU A 40 -2.48 6.32 0.88
N ILE A 41 -1.26 5.80 0.78
CA ILE A 41 -0.08 6.63 0.59
C ILE A 41 0.19 6.72 -0.90
N LEU A 42 0.18 7.93 -1.44
CA LEU A 42 0.42 8.19 -2.85
C LEU A 42 1.70 8.99 -3.02
N PRO A 43 2.71 8.45 -3.74
CA PRO A 43 3.83 9.30 -4.15
C PRO A 43 3.34 10.33 -5.16
N LYS A 44 3.86 11.54 -5.08
CA LYS A 44 3.51 12.62 -6.01
C LYS A 44 4.11 12.38 -7.40
N LYS A 45 5.28 11.77 -7.44
CA LYS A 45 5.95 11.41 -8.67
C LYS A 45 5.48 10.05 -9.14
N HIS A 46 5.04 9.95 -10.38
CA HIS A 46 4.45 8.72 -10.92
C HIS A 46 5.48 7.58 -11.02
N ALA A 47 5.09 6.41 -10.51
CA ALA A 47 5.70 5.13 -10.81
C ALA A 47 4.56 4.13 -10.86
N ALA A 48 4.53 3.24 -11.84
CA ALA A 48 3.38 2.36 -12.01
C ALA A 48 3.27 1.32 -10.89
N ASN A 49 4.40 0.87 -10.36
CA ASN A 49 4.45 -0.22 -9.38
C ASN A 49 5.78 -0.15 -8.62
N ILE A 50 6.01 -1.12 -7.73
CA ILE A 50 7.23 -1.17 -6.92
C ILE A 50 8.49 -1.35 -7.77
N TYR A 51 8.38 -2.02 -8.92
CA TYR A 51 9.55 -2.27 -9.76
C TYR A 51 10.09 -0.99 -10.39
N GLU A 52 9.22 -0.02 -10.66
CA GLU A 52 9.59 1.28 -11.22
C GLU A 52 9.90 2.33 -10.16
N LEU A 53 9.52 2.06 -8.90
CA LEU A 53 9.68 3.03 -7.83
C LEU A 53 11.16 3.19 -7.48
N PRO A 54 11.70 4.43 -7.42
CA PRO A 54 13.08 4.63 -6.98
C PRO A 54 13.29 4.12 -5.55
N ASP A 55 14.46 3.57 -5.28
CA ASP A 55 14.80 3.02 -3.96
C ASP A 55 14.61 4.04 -2.84
N GLU A 56 15.03 5.28 -3.07
CA GLU A 56 14.87 6.35 -2.07
C GLU A 56 13.41 6.59 -1.74
N THR A 57 12.56 6.62 -2.76
CA THR A 57 11.12 6.82 -2.57
C THR A 57 10.51 5.63 -1.82
N ALA A 58 10.94 4.40 -2.15
CA ALA A 58 10.47 3.20 -1.46
C ALA A 58 10.80 3.26 0.02
N GLY A 59 12.02 3.67 0.37
CA GLY A 59 12.42 3.81 1.77
C GLY A 59 11.59 4.85 2.51
N LYS A 60 11.40 6.02 1.90
CA LYS A 60 10.58 7.09 2.48
C LYS A 60 9.12 6.68 2.63
N ALA A 61 8.59 5.92 1.68
CA ALA A 61 7.21 5.45 1.74
C ALA A 61 6.99 4.53 2.94
N MET A 62 7.93 3.63 3.22
CA MET A 62 7.81 2.74 4.37
C MET A 62 7.93 3.48 5.70
N ILE A 63 8.82 4.46 5.78
CA ILE A 63 8.95 5.30 6.98
C ILE A 63 7.63 6.04 7.22
N LEU A 64 7.04 6.60 6.17
CA LEU A 64 5.74 7.29 6.27
C LEU A 64 4.63 6.33 6.67
N ALA A 65 4.64 5.10 6.12
CA ALA A 65 3.66 4.08 6.50
C ALA A 65 3.72 3.77 7.99
N LYS A 66 4.92 3.66 8.54
CA LYS A 66 5.11 3.44 9.98
C LYS A 66 4.52 4.58 10.81
N LYS A 67 4.79 5.82 10.41
CA LYS A 67 4.26 7.00 11.13
C LYS A 67 2.74 7.04 11.08
N MET A 68 2.18 6.83 9.90
CA MET A 68 0.72 6.89 9.73
C MET A 68 0.02 5.74 10.43
N ALA A 69 0.62 4.54 10.43
CA ALA A 69 0.07 3.41 11.17
C ALA A 69 -0.03 3.74 12.67
N GLY A 70 1.00 4.35 13.23
CA GLY A 70 0.97 4.79 14.63
C GLY A 70 -0.13 5.79 14.89
N LYS A 71 -0.24 6.81 14.05
CA LYS A 71 -1.29 7.86 14.21
C LYS A 71 -2.70 7.29 14.08
N LEU A 72 -2.91 6.43 13.09
CA LEU A 72 -4.24 5.83 12.88
C LEU A 72 -4.60 4.89 14.02
N THR A 73 -3.64 4.11 14.50
CA THR A 73 -3.88 3.20 15.63
C THR A 73 -4.26 3.96 16.88
N ASP A 74 -3.53 5.04 17.20
CA ASP A 74 -3.83 5.85 18.38
C ASP A 74 -5.16 6.57 18.27
N ALA A 75 -5.48 7.08 17.09
CA ALA A 75 -6.72 7.83 16.88
C ALA A 75 -7.96 6.94 16.84
N LEU A 76 -7.86 5.75 16.27
CA LEU A 76 -9.01 4.89 16.00
C LEU A 76 -9.11 3.67 16.90
N ASN A 77 -8.13 3.45 17.76
CA ASN A 77 -8.10 2.29 18.68
C ASN A 77 -8.32 0.96 17.98
N CYS A 78 -7.67 0.76 16.83
CA CYS A 78 -7.80 -0.50 16.11
C CYS A 78 -7.06 -1.63 16.83
N ASP A 79 -7.45 -2.86 16.53
CA ASP A 79 -6.90 -4.06 17.18
C ASP A 79 -5.70 -4.63 16.45
N GLY A 80 -5.51 -4.25 15.21
CA GLY A 80 -4.41 -4.69 14.37
C GLY A 80 -4.28 -3.77 13.17
N PHE A 81 -3.31 -4.05 12.30
CA PHE A 81 -3.04 -3.17 11.18
C PHE A 81 -2.38 -3.94 10.03
N ASN A 82 -2.88 -3.72 8.82
CA ASN A 82 -2.25 -4.26 7.61
C ASN A 82 -1.71 -3.14 6.75
N ILE A 83 -0.51 -3.35 6.24
CA ILE A 83 0.08 -2.48 5.21
C ILE A 83 0.17 -3.35 3.96
N VAL A 84 -0.54 -2.95 2.90
CA VAL A 84 -0.66 -3.74 1.69
C VAL A 84 -0.20 -2.93 0.50
N GLN A 85 0.62 -3.54 -0.35
CA GLN A 85 1.07 -2.93 -1.59
C GLN A 85 0.99 -3.99 -2.69
N ASN A 86 0.28 -3.69 -3.77
CA ASN A 86 0.01 -4.64 -4.82
C ASN A 86 0.71 -4.26 -6.12
N ASN A 87 1.28 -5.24 -6.81
CA ASN A 87 1.98 -5.03 -8.08
C ASN A 87 1.44 -6.01 -9.12
N GLY A 88 0.75 -5.46 -10.11
CA GLY A 88 0.12 -6.24 -11.15
C GLY A 88 -1.34 -6.54 -10.87
N GLU A 89 -2.10 -6.71 -11.93
CA GLU A 89 -3.55 -6.94 -11.84
C GLU A 89 -3.89 -8.21 -11.05
N ILE A 90 -3.15 -9.32 -11.30
CA ILE A 90 -3.39 -10.58 -10.60
C ILE A 90 -3.17 -10.49 -9.10
N ALA A 91 -2.33 -9.53 -8.67
CA ALA A 91 -2.06 -9.30 -7.26
C ALA A 91 -3.03 -8.31 -6.61
N GLY A 92 -3.98 -7.75 -7.38
CA GLY A 92 -4.99 -6.84 -6.86
C GLY A 92 -4.74 -5.37 -7.16
N GLN A 93 -3.75 -5.05 -7.98
CA GLN A 93 -3.52 -3.66 -8.36
C GLN A 93 -4.56 -3.22 -9.39
N THR A 94 -5.35 -2.21 -9.05
CA THR A 94 -6.40 -1.69 -9.94
C THR A 94 -6.06 -0.33 -10.53
N VAL A 95 -5.17 0.43 -9.88
CA VAL A 95 -4.69 1.70 -10.39
C VAL A 95 -3.17 1.60 -10.54
N PHE A 96 -2.66 1.90 -11.74
CA PHE A 96 -1.24 1.72 -12.05
C PHE A 96 -0.43 2.99 -11.76
N HIS A 97 -0.54 3.40 -10.54
CA HIS A 97 0.27 4.38 -9.85
C HIS A 97 0.55 3.76 -8.48
N PHE A 98 1.82 3.56 -8.15
CA PHE A 98 2.21 2.93 -6.88
C PHE A 98 1.44 3.56 -5.73
N HIS A 99 0.88 2.73 -4.87
CA HIS A 99 0.23 3.19 -3.65
C HIS A 99 0.27 2.11 -2.59
N MET A 100 0.30 2.54 -1.33
CA MET A 100 0.28 1.63 -0.19
C MET A 100 -1.04 1.79 0.54
N HIS A 101 -1.69 0.67 0.79
CA HIS A 101 -2.91 0.62 1.61
C HIS A 101 -2.53 0.56 3.07
N LEU A 102 -3.12 1.42 3.87
CA LEU A 102 -3.03 1.39 5.32
C LEU A 102 -4.39 0.99 5.85
N ILE A 103 -4.50 -0.22 6.40
CA ILE A 103 -5.79 -0.80 6.75
C ILE A 103 -5.85 -1.13 8.25
N PRO A 104 -6.45 -0.23 9.06
CA PRO A 104 -6.71 -0.56 10.46
C PRO A 104 -7.64 -1.77 10.55
N ARG A 105 -7.33 -2.69 11.47
CA ARG A 105 -8.12 -3.90 11.62
C ARG A 105 -8.83 -3.91 12.96
N TYR A 106 -10.07 -4.38 12.94
CA TYR A 106 -10.94 -4.42 14.13
C TYR A 106 -11.47 -5.81 14.33
N LYS A 107 -11.69 -6.21 15.58
CA LYS A 107 -12.30 -7.51 15.88
C LYS A 107 -13.66 -7.60 15.20
N GLY A 108 -13.86 -8.69 14.48
CA GLY A 108 -15.13 -8.90 13.76
C GLY A 108 -15.28 -8.21 12.43
N ASP A 109 -14.21 -7.52 11.93
CA ASP A 109 -14.29 -6.94 10.60
C ASP A 109 -14.34 -8.03 9.52
N GLN A 110 -14.71 -7.64 8.30
CA GLN A 110 -14.89 -8.56 7.17
C GLN A 110 -13.78 -8.45 6.12
N VAL A 111 -12.63 -7.93 6.50
CA VAL A 111 -11.52 -7.73 5.55
C VAL A 111 -10.87 -9.07 5.20
N GLY A 112 -10.84 -9.42 3.93
CA GLY A 112 -10.35 -10.71 3.46
C GLY A 112 -8.89 -10.70 3.05
N LEU A 113 -7.98 -10.60 4.00
CA LEU A 113 -6.52 -10.62 3.74
C LEU A 113 -5.87 -11.90 4.29
N THR A 114 -6.55 -13.03 4.15
CA THR A 114 -6.04 -14.31 4.60
C THR A 114 -5.99 -15.31 3.44
N TRP A 115 -5.20 -16.35 3.64
CA TRP A 115 -5.07 -17.42 2.65
C TRP A 115 -4.90 -18.74 3.38
N LYS A 116 -5.13 -19.83 2.63
CA LYS A 116 -4.88 -21.18 3.15
C LYS A 116 -3.40 -21.50 2.94
N ALA A 117 -2.72 -21.92 4.00
CA ALA A 117 -1.32 -22.28 3.93
C ALA A 117 -1.13 -23.48 2.98
N GLY A 118 -0.20 -23.34 2.06
CA GLY A 118 0.21 -24.42 1.18
C GLY A 118 1.37 -25.19 1.78
N GLU A 119 2.04 -25.97 0.97
CA GLU A 119 3.21 -26.74 1.38
C GLU A 119 4.40 -26.42 0.47
N LEU A 120 5.58 -26.37 1.06
CA LEU A 120 6.83 -26.15 0.34
C LEU A 120 7.57 -27.47 0.21
N SER A 121 7.62 -28.04 -1.00
CA SER A 121 8.41 -29.26 -1.25
C SER A 121 9.88 -28.92 -1.29
N ASP A 122 10.71 -29.93 -1.01
CA ASP A 122 12.17 -29.78 -1.07
C ASP A 122 12.65 -29.39 -2.49
N GLU A 123 12.02 -29.96 -3.51
CA GLU A 123 12.39 -29.68 -4.92
C GLU A 123 12.11 -28.21 -5.27
N VAL A 124 10.93 -27.71 -4.94
CA VAL A 124 10.56 -26.31 -5.23
C VAL A 124 11.43 -25.36 -4.41
N ARG A 125 11.67 -25.68 -3.14
CA ARG A 125 12.57 -24.90 -2.29
C ARG A 125 13.94 -24.73 -2.94
N ASP A 126 14.55 -25.85 -3.35
CA ASP A 126 15.90 -25.85 -3.92
C ASP A 126 15.94 -25.10 -5.26
N GLU A 127 14.90 -25.25 -6.08
CA GLU A 127 14.78 -24.50 -7.32
C GLU A 127 14.77 -22.99 -7.08
N ILE A 128 13.97 -22.53 -6.12
CA ILE A 128 13.86 -21.11 -5.80
C ILE A 128 15.18 -20.58 -5.27
N LEU A 129 15.81 -21.30 -4.33
CA LEU A 129 17.09 -20.89 -3.76
C LEU A 129 18.15 -20.72 -4.84
N LYS A 130 18.21 -21.66 -5.78
CA LYS A 130 19.16 -21.59 -6.87
C LYS A 130 18.93 -20.36 -7.75
N LYS A 131 17.68 -20.11 -8.12
CA LYS A 131 17.32 -18.98 -9.00
C LYS A 131 17.59 -17.62 -8.36
N ILE A 132 17.32 -17.51 -7.07
CA ILE A 132 17.43 -16.21 -6.38
C ILE A 132 18.87 -15.87 -6.01
N LYS A 133 19.66 -16.87 -5.63
CA LYS A 133 21.05 -16.65 -5.16
C LYS A 133 22.08 -16.55 -6.28
N GLU A 134 21.73 -16.82 -7.51
CA GLU A 134 22.67 -16.70 -8.64
C GLU A 134 22.80 -15.28 -9.19
#